data_e89404953d0c17ad357c951545af4637
#
_entry.id   e89404953d0c17ad357c951545af4637
#
_cell.length_a   1.000
_cell.length_b   1.000
_cell.length_c   1.000
_cell.angle_alpha   90.00
_cell.angle_beta   90.00
_cell.angle_gamma   90.00
#
_symmetry.space_group_name_H-M   'P 1'
#
loop_
_entity.id
_entity.type
_entity.pdbx_description
1 polymer ?
#
loop_
_entity_poly.entity_id
_entity_poly.type
_entity_poly.pdbx_seq_one_letter_code
_entity_poly.pdbx_strand_id
1 'polypeptide(L)'
;MIGNKNLNYITLFKLIVDMRRYYIYLLTIACFCSLHAQNYECSTIQTHRIEVTKSLDKHPDSLALEILSPYSQGVDSLIGGVIGYSDMLMTADRPESLLSNFVADAYVTEAKKMGYNVDFAICNVGGLRSDMPEGAVTKGNIINIAPFQNYFTIVELKGEYVLELFAQIAQSLGEGVSKEVGLVIDVNGTLISSSLKGKAIKPNKTYKIATINYLAEGNDRMEAFKKASKCIVKDDLAQDVLIHYITDENQAGRHLISSLDGRIKVVGGNPSLDDFEKKRKQDVELLVVHTNDTHSCILPLDPNSVNKSIADKGGYIRRSTLINEMREVDPDLLLLDCGDFSQGSAYYSLYKGEVEVQLMNHMKYDASTIGNHEFDYGIDNMVRIFKMANFPILCCNYDFGETALKDIVKPYAIINRKGLKIGLLGVSPELEGLVFEENYKGISYLDPRECANKIAEYLKNEEKCDLVICISHLGWRKTELGGPSASGQVWDQDFIAGTRNIDVVCGGHSHTYFTHPEYVNNIDGKPVICNQMGKNAQYVGTLTIEMKSK
;
A
#
# COMPACT_ATOMS: atom_id res chain seq x y z
N MET A 1 63.08 -62.61 25.21
CA MET A 1 62.49 -61.25 25.38
C MET A 1 62.58 -60.44 24.09
N ILE A 2 61.76 -60.71 23.17
CA ILE A 2 61.58 -59.92 21.92
C ILE A 2 60.07 -59.94 21.62
N GLY A 3 59.36 -59.01 22.21
CA GLY A 3 57.87 -59.03 21.99
C GLY A 3 57.15 -57.74 22.29
N ASN A 4 57.78 -56.64 22.64
CA ASN A 4 57.03 -55.47 23.15
C ASN A 4 57.35 -54.10 22.49
N LYS A 5 58.13 -54.07 21.41
CA LYS A 5 58.44 -52.78 20.75
C LYS A 5 57.57 -52.49 19.51
N ASN A 6 56.98 -53.52 18.88
CA ASN A 6 56.20 -53.33 17.65
C ASN A 6 54.75 -52.87 17.90
N LEU A 7 54.23 -53.09 19.12
CA LEU A 7 52.84 -52.67 19.43
C LEU A 7 52.74 -51.15 19.61
N ASN A 8 53.79 -50.48 20.08
CA ASN A 8 53.80 -49.02 20.23
C ASN A 8 53.89 -48.26 18.90
N TYR A 9 54.55 -48.81 17.91
CA TYR A 9 54.65 -48.17 16.59
C TYR A 9 53.34 -48.17 15.79
N ILE A 10 52.59 -49.24 15.87
CA ILE A 10 51.29 -49.39 15.21
C ILE A 10 50.25 -48.46 15.85
N THR A 11 50.30 -48.35 17.20
CA THR A 11 49.41 -47.44 17.95
C THR A 11 49.74 -45.97 17.66
N LEU A 12 51.03 -45.64 17.60
CA LEU A 12 51.51 -44.30 17.28
C LEU A 12 51.17 -43.91 15.81
N PHE A 13 51.30 -44.86 14.88
CA PHE A 13 50.95 -44.66 13.46
C PHE A 13 49.43 -44.46 13.26
N LYS A 14 48.59 -45.23 13.98
CA LYS A 14 47.14 -45.01 13.98
C LYS A 14 46.79 -43.64 14.55
N LEU A 15 47.43 -43.21 15.67
CA LEU A 15 47.18 -41.91 16.26
C LEU A 15 47.58 -40.74 15.32
N ILE A 16 48.69 -40.90 14.59
CA ILE A 16 49.12 -39.91 13.58
C ILE A 16 48.18 -39.85 12.37
N VAL A 17 47.67 -41.00 11.92
CA VAL A 17 46.72 -41.08 10.81
C VAL A 17 45.37 -40.48 11.20
N ASP A 18 44.90 -40.74 12.43
CA ASP A 18 43.66 -40.17 12.96
C ASP A 18 43.80 -38.67 13.22
N MET A 19 44.94 -38.21 13.74
CA MET A 19 45.22 -36.77 13.84
C MET A 19 45.29 -36.07 12.47
N ARG A 20 45.89 -36.70 11.44
CA ARG A 20 45.88 -36.15 10.08
C ARG A 20 44.46 -36.12 9.50
N ARG A 21 43.61 -37.10 9.75
CA ARG A 21 42.18 -37.06 9.37
C ARG A 21 41.44 -35.93 10.09
N TYR A 22 41.66 -35.75 11.40
CA TYR A 22 41.09 -34.64 12.16
C TYR A 22 41.59 -33.29 11.68
N TYR A 23 42.85 -33.14 11.31
CA TYR A 23 43.42 -31.90 10.73
C TYR A 23 42.84 -31.62 9.33
N ILE A 24 42.63 -32.64 8.52
CA ILE A 24 41.98 -32.49 7.21
C ILE A 24 40.49 -32.12 7.39
N TYR A 25 39.78 -32.72 8.36
CA TYR A 25 38.41 -32.33 8.70
C TYR A 25 38.32 -30.91 9.26
N LEU A 26 39.23 -30.48 10.12
CA LEU A 26 39.33 -29.12 10.65
C LEU A 26 39.70 -28.11 9.53
N LEU A 27 40.59 -28.46 8.63
CA LEU A 27 40.93 -27.64 7.47
C LEU A 27 39.78 -27.56 6.45
N THR A 28 39.00 -28.61 6.22
CA THR A 28 37.82 -28.57 5.39
C THR A 28 36.69 -27.77 6.06
N ILE A 29 36.47 -27.89 7.36
CA ILE A 29 35.50 -27.06 8.10
C ILE A 29 35.98 -25.60 8.13
N ALA A 30 37.27 -25.32 8.34
CA ALA A 30 37.82 -23.97 8.26
C ALA A 30 37.72 -23.38 6.82
N CYS A 31 37.92 -24.17 5.78
CA CYS A 31 37.66 -23.73 4.40
C CYS A 31 36.17 -23.50 4.08
N PHE A 32 35.27 -24.25 4.72
CA PHE A 32 33.83 -23.97 4.57
C PHE A 32 33.35 -22.79 5.41
N CYS A 33 34.00 -22.47 6.54
CA CYS A 33 33.69 -21.30 7.36
C CYS A 33 34.32 -19.99 6.85
N SER A 34 35.27 -20.03 5.90
CA SER A 34 35.97 -18.83 5.39
C SER A 34 35.41 -18.27 4.09
N LEU A 35 34.23 -18.72 3.62
CA LEU A 35 33.66 -18.32 2.35
C LEU A 35 32.40 -17.43 2.45
N HIS A 36 32.23 -16.67 3.54
CA HIS A 36 31.18 -15.67 3.64
C HIS A 36 31.76 -14.29 3.99
N ALA A 37 32.81 -13.89 3.31
CA ALA A 37 33.15 -12.48 3.23
C ALA A 37 32.20 -11.83 2.23
N GLN A 38 31.74 -10.63 2.52
CA GLN A 38 31.01 -9.80 1.55
C GLN A 38 31.92 -9.59 0.33
N ASN A 39 31.54 -10.18 -0.80
CA ASN A 39 32.40 -10.24 -2.00
C ASN A 39 32.12 -9.11 -2.98
N TYR A 40 31.02 -8.40 -2.80
CA TYR A 40 30.54 -7.36 -3.70
C TYR A 40 30.18 -6.08 -2.96
N GLU A 41 30.21 -4.97 -3.67
CA GLU A 41 29.64 -3.69 -3.24
C GLU A 41 28.79 -3.09 -4.35
N CYS A 42 27.69 -2.43 -3.97
CA CYS A 42 26.81 -1.72 -4.90
C CYS A 42 27.57 -0.52 -5.49
N SER A 43 27.67 -0.47 -6.82
CA SER A 43 28.38 0.60 -7.52
C SER A 43 27.44 1.57 -8.21
N THR A 44 26.36 1.08 -8.80
CA THR A 44 25.41 1.88 -9.56
C THR A 44 24.04 1.27 -9.46
N ILE A 45 23.00 2.11 -9.37
CA ILE A 45 21.61 1.70 -9.44
C ILE A 45 20.94 2.54 -10.53
N GLN A 46 20.35 1.87 -11.51
CA GLN A 46 19.52 2.49 -12.54
C GLN A 46 18.07 2.08 -12.30
N THR A 47 17.14 3.02 -12.41
CA THR A 47 15.73 2.72 -12.26
C THR A 47 14.98 3.00 -13.54
N HIS A 48 14.02 2.13 -13.83
CA HIS A 48 13.04 2.34 -14.88
C HIS A 48 11.66 1.99 -14.37
N ARG A 49 10.63 2.40 -15.11
CA ARG A 49 9.27 2.01 -14.88
C ARG A 49 8.70 1.45 -16.17
N ILE A 50 7.90 0.41 -16.04
CA ILE A 50 7.25 -0.23 -17.17
C ILE A 50 5.76 -0.08 -16.99
N GLU A 51 5.11 0.51 -17.98
CA GLU A 51 3.67 0.73 -17.95
C GLU A 51 2.93 -0.57 -18.30
N VAL A 52 1.97 -0.94 -17.48
CA VAL A 52 1.11 -2.11 -17.70
C VAL A 52 -0.07 -1.71 -18.58
N THR A 53 0.02 -1.99 -19.87
CA THR A 53 -0.93 -1.51 -20.88
C THR A 53 -1.60 -2.64 -21.63
N LYS A 54 -2.60 -2.29 -22.45
CA LYS A 54 -3.34 -3.19 -23.34
C LYS A 54 -2.47 -3.95 -24.35
N SER A 55 -1.25 -3.49 -24.62
CA SER A 55 -0.33 -4.25 -25.51
C SER A 55 -0.07 -5.66 -25.02
N LEU A 56 -0.13 -5.87 -23.70
CA LEU A 56 0.07 -7.18 -23.04
C LEU A 56 -1.13 -8.14 -23.21
N ASP A 57 -2.28 -7.66 -23.67
CA ASP A 57 -3.45 -8.51 -23.97
C ASP A 57 -3.27 -9.34 -25.27
N LYS A 58 -2.23 -9.08 -26.06
CA LYS A 58 -1.97 -9.82 -27.30
C LYS A 58 -1.61 -11.29 -27.04
N HIS A 59 -0.87 -11.54 -25.96
CA HIS A 59 -0.46 -12.87 -25.54
C HIS A 59 -0.63 -12.98 -24.01
N PRO A 60 -1.89 -12.98 -23.51
CA PRO A 60 -2.11 -12.95 -22.06
C PRO A 60 -1.62 -14.24 -21.42
N ASP A 61 -1.16 -14.14 -20.18
CA ASP A 61 -0.77 -15.30 -19.39
C ASP A 61 -1.97 -16.24 -19.19
N SER A 62 -1.94 -17.38 -19.89
CA SER A 62 -3.04 -18.35 -19.92
C SER A 62 -3.26 -19.02 -18.56
N LEU A 63 -2.20 -19.25 -17.78
CA LEU A 63 -2.33 -19.85 -16.46
C LEU A 63 -2.90 -18.86 -15.44
N ALA A 64 -2.53 -17.60 -15.53
CA ALA A 64 -3.13 -16.55 -14.71
C ALA A 64 -4.64 -16.38 -15.02
N LEU A 65 -5.04 -16.50 -16.30
CA LEU A 65 -6.46 -16.54 -16.69
C LEU A 65 -7.18 -17.77 -16.15
N GLU A 66 -6.54 -18.94 -16.15
CA GLU A 66 -7.10 -20.17 -15.57
C GLU A 66 -7.32 -20.01 -14.05
N ILE A 67 -6.34 -19.44 -13.33
CA ILE A 67 -6.47 -19.12 -11.90
C ILE A 67 -7.63 -18.15 -11.65
N LEU A 68 -7.81 -17.14 -12.49
CA LEU A 68 -8.85 -16.12 -12.31
C LEU A 68 -10.25 -16.61 -12.66
N SER A 69 -10.38 -17.54 -13.61
CA SER A 69 -11.66 -17.99 -14.19
C SER A 69 -12.74 -18.39 -13.17
N PRO A 70 -12.48 -19.21 -12.13
CA PRO A 70 -13.51 -19.59 -11.17
C PRO A 70 -14.01 -18.42 -10.32
N TYR A 71 -13.20 -17.41 -10.13
CA TYR A 71 -13.54 -16.22 -9.33
C TYR A 71 -14.38 -15.22 -10.11
N SER A 72 -14.13 -15.05 -11.42
CA SER A 72 -14.89 -14.11 -12.28
C SER A 72 -16.36 -14.47 -12.35
N GLN A 73 -16.74 -15.73 -12.42
CA GLN A 73 -18.15 -16.14 -12.45
C GLN A 73 -18.92 -15.72 -11.19
N GLY A 74 -18.29 -15.81 -10.02
CA GLY A 74 -18.87 -15.37 -8.75
C GLY A 74 -19.06 -13.84 -8.71
N VAL A 75 -18.07 -13.12 -9.21
CA VAL A 75 -18.12 -11.65 -9.30
C VAL A 75 -19.20 -11.19 -10.27
N ASP A 76 -19.23 -11.73 -11.50
CA ASP A 76 -20.21 -11.37 -12.54
C ASP A 76 -21.67 -11.56 -12.07
N SER A 77 -21.94 -12.61 -11.30
CA SER A 77 -23.26 -12.87 -10.73
C SER A 77 -23.73 -11.79 -9.74
N LEU A 78 -22.81 -11.18 -9.02
CA LEU A 78 -23.12 -10.19 -7.98
C LEU A 78 -23.16 -8.76 -8.51
N ILE A 79 -22.37 -8.44 -9.51
CA ILE A 79 -22.14 -7.06 -9.96
C ILE A 79 -22.87 -6.68 -11.25
N GLY A 80 -23.42 -7.65 -12.00
CA GLY A 80 -23.91 -7.45 -13.37
C GLY A 80 -25.26 -6.72 -13.52
N GLY A 81 -25.97 -6.40 -12.41
CA GLY A 81 -27.27 -5.71 -12.48
C GLY A 81 -27.13 -4.20 -12.65
N VAL A 82 -27.69 -3.64 -13.73
CA VAL A 82 -27.85 -2.17 -13.89
C VAL A 82 -28.83 -1.66 -12.84
N ILE A 83 -28.42 -0.68 -12.04
CA ILE A 83 -29.21 -0.08 -10.96
C ILE A 83 -29.60 1.37 -11.24
N GLY A 84 -28.99 2.02 -12.22
CA GLY A 84 -29.30 3.39 -12.62
C GLY A 84 -28.50 3.84 -13.84
N TYR A 85 -28.61 5.13 -14.14
CA TYR A 85 -27.90 5.78 -15.24
C TYR A 85 -27.31 7.10 -14.78
N SER A 86 -26.09 7.42 -15.19
CA SER A 86 -25.43 8.71 -14.96
C SER A 86 -25.31 9.48 -16.26
N ASP A 87 -25.67 10.77 -16.24
CA ASP A 87 -25.51 11.67 -17.39
C ASP A 87 -24.08 12.15 -17.58
N MET A 88 -23.21 11.81 -16.66
CA MET A 88 -21.82 12.24 -16.68
C MET A 88 -20.91 11.26 -15.94
N LEU A 89 -19.65 11.27 -16.33
CA LEU A 89 -18.59 10.61 -15.62
C LEU A 89 -18.21 11.45 -14.40
N MET A 90 -18.15 10.84 -13.20
CA MET A 90 -17.76 11.52 -11.96
C MET A 90 -16.50 10.89 -11.39
N THR A 91 -15.46 11.70 -11.23
CA THR A 91 -14.19 11.31 -10.60
C THR A 91 -14.12 11.82 -9.16
N ALA A 92 -13.30 11.14 -8.33
CA ALA A 92 -12.97 11.58 -6.98
C ALA A 92 -11.59 12.26 -6.97
N ASP A 93 -11.53 13.52 -6.54
CA ASP A 93 -10.28 14.29 -6.42
C ASP A 93 -10.44 15.40 -5.36
N ARG A 94 -9.33 16.04 -4.99
CA ARG A 94 -9.29 17.20 -4.10
C ARG A 94 -9.03 18.47 -4.90
N PRO A 95 -9.50 19.63 -4.46
CA PRO A 95 -10.22 19.90 -3.20
C PRO A 95 -11.72 19.54 -3.22
N GLU A 96 -12.33 19.52 -4.40
CA GLU A 96 -13.74 19.26 -4.69
C GLU A 96 -13.83 18.43 -5.95
N SER A 97 -14.73 17.44 -5.98
CA SER A 97 -14.94 16.61 -7.16
C SER A 97 -16.40 16.20 -7.35
N LEU A 98 -16.74 15.85 -8.59
CA LEU A 98 -18.12 15.44 -8.93
C LEU A 98 -18.55 14.23 -8.09
N LEU A 99 -17.70 13.22 -7.96
CA LEU A 99 -18.04 12.00 -7.22
C LEU A 99 -18.15 12.22 -5.72
N SER A 100 -17.22 12.94 -5.11
CA SER A 100 -17.30 13.23 -3.68
C SER A 100 -18.49 14.11 -3.32
N ASN A 101 -18.84 15.07 -4.18
CA ASN A 101 -20.05 15.87 -4.05
C ASN A 101 -21.30 15.01 -4.15
N PHE A 102 -21.38 14.12 -5.16
CA PHE A 102 -22.49 13.19 -5.35
C PHE A 102 -22.69 12.30 -4.12
N VAL A 103 -21.65 11.67 -3.62
CA VAL A 103 -21.71 10.75 -2.46
C VAL A 103 -22.18 11.48 -1.20
N ALA A 104 -21.60 12.65 -0.91
CA ALA A 104 -22.00 13.45 0.26
C ALA A 104 -23.46 13.93 0.17
N ASP A 105 -23.93 14.34 -1.00
CA ASP A 105 -25.33 14.76 -1.21
C ASP A 105 -26.30 13.57 -1.13
N ALA A 106 -25.91 12.38 -1.63
CA ALA A 106 -26.67 11.15 -1.47
C ALA A 106 -26.82 10.76 0.01
N TYR A 107 -25.74 10.86 0.81
CA TYR A 107 -25.80 10.58 2.25
C TYR A 107 -26.79 11.49 2.99
N VAL A 108 -26.87 12.79 2.66
CA VAL A 108 -27.87 13.68 3.24
C VAL A 108 -29.28 13.23 2.88
N THR A 109 -29.49 12.79 1.64
CA THR A 109 -30.80 12.35 1.15
C THR A 109 -31.23 11.06 1.84
N GLU A 110 -30.35 10.06 1.89
CA GLU A 110 -30.64 8.76 2.52
C GLU A 110 -30.81 8.88 4.05
N ALA A 111 -29.99 9.70 4.73
CA ALA A 111 -30.19 9.99 6.15
C ALA A 111 -31.61 10.52 6.43
N LYS A 112 -32.12 11.41 5.57
CA LYS A 112 -33.48 11.96 5.71
C LYS A 112 -34.56 10.89 5.51
N LYS A 113 -34.39 9.99 4.52
CA LYS A 113 -35.31 8.85 4.30
C LYS A 113 -35.33 7.91 5.50
N MET A 114 -34.19 7.70 6.16
CA MET A 114 -34.07 6.92 7.40
C MET A 114 -34.60 7.66 8.64
N GLY A 115 -35.16 8.88 8.51
CA GLY A 115 -35.73 9.67 9.59
C GLY A 115 -34.74 10.57 10.36
N TYR A 116 -33.51 10.70 9.88
CA TYR A 116 -32.50 11.57 10.47
C TYR A 116 -32.42 12.92 9.72
N ASN A 117 -32.78 14.00 10.42
CA ASN A 117 -32.60 15.36 9.91
C ASN A 117 -31.15 15.80 10.13
N VAL A 118 -30.26 15.46 9.20
CA VAL A 118 -28.87 15.86 9.27
C VAL A 118 -28.67 17.30 8.73
N ASP A 119 -27.73 18.02 9.31
CA ASP A 119 -27.37 19.37 8.87
C ASP A 119 -26.51 19.34 7.61
N PHE A 120 -25.62 18.33 7.46
CA PHE A 120 -24.73 18.08 6.31
C PHE A 120 -24.17 16.67 6.35
N ALA A 121 -23.40 16.28 5.33
CA ALA A 121 -22.68 15.02 5.29
C ALA A 121 -21.21 15.21 4.89
N ILE A 122 -20.38 14.21 5.26
CA ILE A 122 -18.97 14.12 4.91
C ILE A 122 -18.67 12.69 4.45
N CYS A 123 -17.89 12.57 3.36
CA CYS A 123 -17.23 11.34 2.96
C CYS A 123 -15.74 11.64 2.67
N ASN A 124 -14.88 10.65 2.84
CA ASN A 124 -13.46 10.80 2.51
C ASN A 124 -13.21 10.51 1.01
N VAL A 125 -12.47 11.38 0.35
CA VAL A 125 -12.05 11.20 -1.05
C VAL A 125 -11.20 9.94 -1.20
N GLY A 126 -10.34 9.65 -0.23
CA GLY A 126 -9.51 8.45 -0.19
C GLY A 126 -10.32 7.13 -0.17
N GLY A 127 -11.56 7.16 0.34
CA GLY A 127 -12.49 6.04 0.35
C GLY A 127 -13.17 5.76 -0.99
N LEU A 128 -13.05 6.65 -1.98
CA LEU A 128 -13.65 6.51 -3.31
C LEU A 128 -12.59 6.01 -4.30
N ARG A 129 -12.62 4.72 -4.62
CA ARG A 129 -11.52 4.01 -5.28
C ARG A 129 -11.65 3.88 -6.80
N SER A 130 -12.81 4.17 -7.36
CA SER A 130 -13.09 4.12 -8.80
C SER A 130 -14.00 5.27 -9.21
N ASP A 131 -14.08 5.55 -10.50
CA ASP A 131 -14.96 6.57 -11.07
C ASP A 131 -16.40 6.04 -11.23
N MET A 132 -17.40 6.92 -11.14
CA MET A 132 -18.77 6.65 -11.57
C MET A 132 -18.83 6.78 -13.09
N PRO A 133 -19.16 5.73 -13.84
CA PRO A 133 -19.20 5.82 -15.30
C PRO A 133 -20.35 6.72 -15.80
N GLU A 134 -20.16 7.35 -16.96
CA GLU A 134 -21.27 7.88 -17.75
C GLU A 134 -22.07 6.72 -18.38
N GLY A 135 -23.38 6.81 -18.42
CA GLY A 135 -24.27 5.76 -18.92
C GLY A 135 -24.76 4.81 -17.84
N ALA A 136 -24.82 3.52 -18.14
CA ALA A 136 -25.35 2.50 -17.23
C ALA A 136 -24.45 2.33 -16.00
N VAL A 137 -25.07 2.36 -14.82
CA VAL A 137 -24.42 2.16 -13.52
C VAL A 137 -24.87 0.83 -12.93
N THR A 138 -23.92 -0.03 -12.59
CA THR A 138 -24.17 -1.36 -12.02
C THR A 138 -23.84 -1.39 -10.51
N LYS A 139 -24.30 -2.44 -9.81
CA LYS A 139 -23.86 -2.68 -8.43
C LYS A 139 -22.34 -2.78 -8.32
N GLY A 140 -21.69 -3.40 -9.31
CA GLY A 140 -20.24 -3.53 -9.36
C GLY A 140 -19.52 -2.19 -9.41
N ASN A 141 -20.05 -1.22 -10.12
CA ASN A 141 -19.49 0.12 -10.12
C ASN A 141 -19.48 0.70 -8.70
N ILE A 142 -20.58 0.56 -7.94
CA ILE A 142 -20.66 1.10 -6.57
C ILE A 142 -19.74 0.34 -5.59
N ILE A 143 -19.64 -0.98 -5.71
CA ILE A 143 -18.72 -1.79 -4.92
C ILE A 143 -17.27 -1.38 -5.22
N ASN A 144 -16.92 -1.11 -6.48
CA ASN A 144 -15.57 -0.64 -6.83
C ASN A 144 -15.33 0.82 -6.40
N ILE A 145 -16.36 1.66 -6.36
CA ILE A 145 -16.27 3.05 -5.86
C ILE A 145 -16.06 3.05 -4.35
N ALA A 146 -16.86 2.29 -3.60
CA ALA A 146 -16.81 2.24 -2.14
C ALA A 146 -16.59 0.79 -1.64
N PRO A 147 -15.41 0.19 -1.85
CA PRO A 147 -15.17 -1.23 -1.61
C PRO A 147 -15.02 -1.61 -0.14
N PHE A 148 -15.03 -0.65 0.76
CA PHE A 148 -14.86 -0.87 2.19
C PHE A 148 -16.15 -1.32 2.86
N GLN A 149 -16.03 -2.13 3.92
CA GLN A 149 -17.17 -2.50 4.79
C GLN A 149 -17.46 -1.40 5.83
N ASN A 150 -17.58 -0.17 5.36
CA ASN A 150 -17.93 0.95 6.20
C ASN A 150 -19.44 1.02 6.42
N TYR A 151 -19.84 1.20 7.67
CA TYR A 151 -21.24 1.35 8.05
C TYR A 151 -21.69 2.80 8.01
N PHE A 152 -22.87 3.04 7.46
CA PHE A 152 -23.47 4.36 7.45
C PHE A 152 -23.71 4.86 8.88
N THR A 153 -23.33 6.10 9.19
CA THR A 153 -23.26 6.57 10.57
C THR A 153 -23.77 8.00 10.69
N ILE A 154 -24.53 8.27 11.75
CA ILE A 154 -25.00 9.62 12.10
C ILE A 154 -24.29 10.08 13.37
N VAL A 155 -23.65 11.23 13.30
CA VAL A 155 -22.86 11.81 14.40
C VAL A 155 -23.50 13.13 14.85
N GLU A 156 -23.61 13.35 16.17
CA GLU A 156 -23.99 14.62 16.77
C GLU A 156 -22.73 15.31 17.34
N LEU A 157 -22.34 16.43 16.74
CA LEU A 157 -21.10 17.13 17.06
C LEU A 157 -21.38 18.60 17.40
N LYS A 158 -20.76 19.14 18.46
CA LYS A 158 -20.86 20.56 18.78
C LYS A 158 -20.16 21.42 17.73
N GLY A 159 -20.67 22.63 17.50
CA GLY A 159 -20.15 23.53 16.49
C GLY A 159 -18.68 23.93 16.67
N GLU A 160 -18.18 24.00 17.91
CA GLU A 160 -16.74 24.18 18.15
C GLU A 160 -15.90 23.05 17.52
N TYR A 161 -16.35 21.79 17.60
CA TYR A 161 -15.69 20.64 17.00
C TYR A 161 -16.00 20.50 15.50
N VAL A 162 -17.13 21.03 15.02
CA VAL A 162 -17.39 21.18 13.57
C VAL A 162 -16.38 22.13 12.93
N LEU A 163 -16.03 23.24 13.60
CA LEU A 163 -14.98 24.15 13.13
C LEU A 163 -13.60 23.48 13.09
N GLU A 164 -13.29 22.68 14.12
CA GLU A 164 -12.07 21.88 14.16
C GLU A 164 -12.05 20.84 13.01
N LEU A 165 -13.17 20.13 12.79
CA LEU A 165 -13.33 19.17 11.69
C LEU A 165 -13.12 19.84 10.33
N PHE A 166 -13.65 21.03 10.11
CA PHE A 166 -13.43 21.78 8.87
C PHE A 166 -11.98 22.24 8.69
N ALA A 167 -11.28 22.52 9.80
CA ALA A 167 -9.84 22.79 9.74
C ALA A 167 -9.04 21.53 9.40
N GLN A 168 -9.43 20.35 9.88
CA GLN A 168 -8.83 19.07 9.53
C GLN A 168 -9.08 18.71 8.06
N ILE A 169 -10.29 18.96 7.54
CA ILE A 169 -10.59 18.82 6.10
C ILE A 169 -9.73 19.78 5.26
N ALA A 170 -9.52 21.00 5.73
CA ALA A 170 -8.63 21.96 5.04
C ALA A 170 -7.18 21.46 4.99
N GLN A 171 -6.66 20.87 6.08
CA GLN A 171 -5.32 20.30 6.14
C GLN A 171 -5.13 19.12 5.14
N SER A 172 -6.19 18.41 4.80
CA SER A 172 -6.21 17.38 3.75
C SER A 172 -6.39 17.98 2.34
N LEU A 173 -6.39 19.30 2.20
CA LEU A 173 -6.71 20.05 0.96
C LEU A 173 -8.10 19.76 0.40
N GLY A 174 -9.04 19.38 1.26
CA GLY A 174 -10.42 19.09 0.91
C GLY A 174 -10.79 17.61 1.07
N GLU A 175 -12.06 17.37 1.31
CA GLU A 175 -12.71 16.06 1.36
C GLU A 175 -14.14 16.20 0.81
N GLY A 176 -14.86 15.08 0.63
CA GLY A 176 -16.25 15.15 0.19
C GLY A 176 -17.16 15.76 1.24
N VAL A 177 -17.75 16.90 0.95
CA VAL A 177 -18.76 17.56 1.80
C VAL A 177 -20.04 17.78 1.01
N SER A 178 -21.20 17.74 1.68
CA SER A 178 -22.46 18.00 1.02
C SER A 178 -22.67 19.50 0.72
N LYS A 179 -23.53 19.81 -0.24
CA LYS A 179 -23.77 21.17 -0.75
C LYS A 179 -24.16 22.22 0.29
N GLU A 180 -24.51 21.79 1.49
CA GLU A 180 -24.81 22.68 2.61
C GLU A 180 -23.54 23.38 3.16
N VAL A 181 -22.35 22.78 2.92
CA VAL A 181 -21.05 23.25 3.45
C VAL A 181 -20.37 24.17 2.45
N GLY A 182 -19.75 25.23 2.94
CA GLY A 182 -18.87 26.11 2.16
C GLY A 182 -17.56 26.32 2.89
N LEU A 183 -16.43 25.96 2.26
CA LEU A 183 -15.08 26.13 2.81
C LEU A 183 -14.22 26.98 1.87
N VAL A 184 -13.40 27.85 2.43
CA VAL A 184 -12.30 28.52 1.72
C VAL A 184 -11.01 28.14 2.43
N ILE A 185 -10.08 27.54 1.69
CA ILE A 185 -8.80 27.05 2.20
C ILE A 185 -7.66 27.67 1.40
N ASP A 186 -6.47 27.79 1.98
CA ASP A 186 -5.28 28.15 1.22
C ASP A 186 -4.56 26.90 0.66
N VAL A 187 -3.57 27.12 -0.20
CA VAL A 187 -2.75 26.05 -0.80
C VAL A 187 -1.92 25.26 0.23
N ASN A 188 -1.77 25.78 1.45
CA ASN A 188 -1.05 25.11 2.54
C ASN A 188 -2.01 24.30 3.45
N GLY A 189 -3.30 24.25 3.11
CA GLY A 189 -4.30 23.53 3.90
C GLY A 189 -4.81 24.32 5.11
N THR A 190 -4.68 25.67 5.13
CA THR A 190 -5.22 26.49 6.21
C THR A 190 -6.69 26.84 5.93
N LEU A 191 -7.58 26.62 6.88
CA LEU A 191 -8.97 27.04 6.78
C LEU A 191 -9.07 28.57 6.93
N ILE A 192 -9.46 29.26 5.86
CA ILE A 192 -9.66 30.72 5.86
C ILE A 192 -11.07 31.07 6.33
N SER A 193 -12.08 30.38 5.83
CA SER A 193 -13.45 30.56 6.28
C SER A 193 -14.29 29.32 6.07
N SER A 194 -15.36 29.19 6.87
CA SER A 194 -16.33 28.10 6.75
C SER A 194 -17.76 28.60 6.97
N SER A 195 -18.71 27.96 6.30
CA SER A 195 -20.13 28.25 6.44
C SER A 195 -20.99 26.98 6.28
N LEU A 196 -22.18 27.01 6.83
CA LEU A 196 -23.23 26.00 6.62
C LEU A 196 -24.50 26.70 6.15
N LYS A 197 -24.96 26.34 4.95
CA LYS A 197 -26.08 27.02 4.28
C LYS A 197 -25.90 28.55 4.24
N GLY A 198 -24.66 28.97 3.93
CA GLY A 198 -24.23 30.38 3.88
C GLY A 198 -24.17 31.10 5.22
N LYS A 199 -24.29 30.41 6.36
CA LYS A 199 -24.24 30.99 7.70
C LYS A 199 -23.02 30.47 8.47
N ALA A 200 -22.46 31.31 9.33
CA ALA A 200 -21.37 30.92 10.22
C ALA A 200 -21.79 29.79 11.18
N ILE A 201 -20.86 28.89 11.44
CA ILE A 201 -21.04 27.82 12.44
C ILE A 201 -21.16 28.44 13.83
N LYS A 202 -22.19 28.02 14.58
CA LYS A 202 -22.40 28.45 15.96
C LYS A 202 -21.71 27.47 16.93
N PRO A 203 -20.65 27.85 17.65
CA PRO A 203 -19.87 26.93 18.47
C PRO A 203 -20.67 26.10 19.46
N ASN A 204 -21.70 26.67 20.07
CA ASN A 204 -22.52 26.02 21.10
C ASN A 204 -23.72 25.22 20.55
N LYS A 205 -23.99 25.25 19.23
CA LYS A 205 -25.05 24.45 18.61
C LYS A 205 -24.52 23.04 18.32
N THR A 206 -25.34 22.03 18.56
CA THR A 206 -25.07 20.65 18.07
C THR A 206 -25.57 20.51 16.65
N TYR A 207 -24.72 19.95 15.79
CA TYR A 207 -25.01 19.63 14.40
C TYR A 207 -25.05 18.12 14.19
N LYS A 208 -25.95 17.66 13.33
CA LYS A 208 -26.08 16.25 12.93
C LYS A 208 -25.39 16.06 11.57
N ILE A 209 -24.49 15.11 11.52
CA ILE A 209 -23.64 14.85 10.36
C ILE A 209 -23.86 13.41 9.92
N ALA A 210 -24.13 13.19 8.62
CA ALA A 210 -24.10 11.85 8.04
C ALA A 210 -22.68 11.56 7.53
N THR A 211 -22.17 10.38 7.84
CA THR A 211 -20.83 9.95 7.46
C THR A 211 -20.73 8.41 7.53
N ILE A 212 -19.54 7.87 7.63
CA ILE A 212 -19.25 6.45 7.81
C ILE A 212 -18.60 6.21 9.17
N ASN A 213 -18.72 4.99 9.72
CA ASN A 213 -18.15 4.65 11.02
C ASN A 213 -16.63 4.87 11.06
N TYR A 214 -15.91 4.58 9.97
CA TYR A 214 -14.48 4.81 9.84
C TYR A 214 -14.09 6.27 10.17
N LEU A 215 -14.80 7.24 9.59
CA LEU A 215 -14.57 8.66 9.89
C LEU A 215 -15.07 9.06 11.28
N ALA A 216 -16.19 8.50 11.73
CA ALA A 216 -16.75 8.76 13.04
C ALA A 216 -15.80 8.36 14.18
N GLU A 217 -14.91 7.40 13.95
CA GLU A 217 -13.85 6.98 14.85
C GLU A 217 -12.61 7.88 14.83
N GLY A 218 -12.59 8.92 13.95
CA GLY A 218 -11.53 9.91 13.86
C GLY A 218 -10.42 9.56 12.88
N ASN A 219 -10.62 8.54 12.04
CA ASN A 219 -9.67 8.16 10.98
C ASN A 219 -9.58 9.24 9.88
N ASP A 220 -8.63 9.13 8.98
CA ASP A 220 -8.28 10.12 7.95
C ASP A 220 -8.04 11.53 8.53
N ARG A 221 -7.42 11.58 9.73
CA ARG A 221 -7.12 12.82 10.48
C ARG A 221 -8.35 13.64 10.89
N MET A 222 -9.56 13.05 10.91
CA MET A 222 -10.79 13.70 11.33
C MET A 222 -11.06 13.50 12.82
N GLU A 223 -10.06 13.69 13.66
CA GLU A 223 -10.08 13.45 15.12
C GLU A 223 -11.18 14.22 15.86
N ALA A 224 -11.68 15.32 15.30
CA ALA A 224 -12.78 16.06 15.86
C ALA A 224 -14.05 15.18 16.04
N PHE A 225 -14.23 14.14 15.24
CA PHE A 225 -15.33 13.20 15.39
C PHE A 225 -15.28 12.39 16.70
N LYS A 226 -14.09 12.13 17.26
CA LYS A 226 -13.93 11.47 18.58
C LYS A 226 -14.60 12.27 19.72
N LYS A 227 -14.89 13.57 19.50
CA LYS A 227 -15.56 14.48 20.46
C LYS A 227 -17.08 14.51 20.29
N ALA A 228 -17.64 13.59 19.52
CA ALA A 228 -19.07 13.48 19.28
C ALA A 228 -19.84 13.23 20.59
N SER A 229 -20.94 13.96 20.78
CA SER A 229 -21.85 13.71 21.91
C SER A 229 -22.74 12.49 21.71
N LYS A 230 -22.90 12.05 20.45
CA LYS A 230 -23.65 10.86 20.06
C LYS A 230 -23.16 10.35 18.71
N CYS A 231 -23.00 9.04 18.62
CA CYS A 231 -22.70 8.32 17.39
C CYS A 231 -23.72 7.20 17.21
N ILE A 232 -24.35 7.10 16.05
CA ILE A 232 -25.36 6.08 15.70
C ILE A 232 -24.85 5.37 14.46
N VAL A 233 -24.20 4.24 14.63
CA VAL A 233 -23.81 3.34 13.55
C VAL A 233 -25.03 2.55 13.12
N LYS A 234 -25.29 2.50 11.81
CA LYS A 234 -26.39 1.75 11.21
C LYS A 234 -25.93 0.34 10.84
N ASP A 235 -26.86 -0.56 10.58
CA ASP A 235 -26.57 -1.89 10.07
C ASP A 235 -26.32 -1.89 8.54
N ASP A 236 -26.64 -0.77 7.87
CA ASP A 236 -26.50 -0.60 6.42
C ASP A 236 -25.05 -0.22 6.07
N LEU A 237 -24.43 -0.96 5.15
CA LEU A 237 -23.15 -0.57 4.59
C LEU A 237 -23.29 0.72 3.77
N ALA A 238 -22.26 1.56 3.78
CA ALA A 238 -22.23 2.81 3.02
C ALA A 238 -22.43 2.59 1.51
N GLN A 239 -21.90 1.51 0.96
CA GLN A 239 -22.11 1.10 -0.44
C GLN A 239 -23.59 0.73 -0.69
N ASP A 240 -24.26 0.05 0.22
CA ASP A 240 -25.67 -0.32 0.09
C ASP A 240 -26.57 0.91 0.13
N VAL A 241 -26.23 1.89 0.98
CA VAL A 241 -26.90 3.20 1.01
C VAL A 241 -26.83 3.91 -0.34
N LEU A 242 -25.66 3.88 -1.01
CA LEU A 242 -25.49 4.42 -2.35
C LEU A 242 -26.26 3.62 -3.42
N ILE A 243 -26.27 2.29 -3.32
CA ILE A 243 -27.05 1.41 -4.22
C ILE A 243 -28.55 1.72 -4.08
N HIS A 244 -29.06 1.89 -2.87
CA HIS A 244 -30.45 2.27 -2.62
C HIS A 244 -30.77 3.65 -3.23
N TYR A 245 -29.93 4.65 -2.97
CA TYR A 245 -30.11 5.98 -3.53
C TYR A 245 -30.22 5.96 -5.06
N ILE A 246 -29.28 5.29 -5.73
CA ILE A 246 -29.22 5.19 -7.19
C ILE A 246 -30.42 4.43 -7.75
N THR A 247 -30.82 3.34 -7.08
CA THR A 247 -31.98 2.55 -7.47
C THR A 247 -33.26 3.37 -7.39
N ASP A 248 -33.43 4.17 -6.33
CA ASP A 248 -34.59 5.04 -6.13
C ASP A 248 -34.64 6.16 -7.17
N GLU A 249 -33.49 6.77 -7.50
CA GLU A 249 -33.41 7.77 -8.57
C GLU A 249 -33.81 7.17 -9.92
N ASN A 250 -33.34 5.97 -10.25
CA ASN A 250 -33.68 5.25 -11.47
C ASN A 250 -35.18 4.87 -11.53
N GLN A 251 -35.74 4.38 -10.40
CA GLN A 251 -37.20 4.09 -10.33
C GLN A 251 -38.05 5.35 -10.51
N ALA A 252 -37.55 6.49 -10.10
CA ALA A 252 -38.18 7.79 -10.28
C ALA A 252 -37.95 8.38 -11.70
N GLY A 253 -37.26 7.66 -12.58
CA GLY A 253 -36.94 8.08 -13.95
C GLY A 253 -35.91 9.21 -14.01
N ARG A 254 -35.07 9.36 -12.96
CA ARG A 254 -34.02 10.38 -12.92
C ARG A 254 -32.67 9.75 -13.14
N HIS A 255 -31.85 10.42 -13.94
CA HIS A 255 -30.44 10.10 -14.07
C HIS A 255 -29.60 10.79 -12.98
N LEU A 256 -28.42 10.21 -12.70
CA LEU A 256 -27.49 10.75 -11.74
C LEU A 256 -26.73 11.93 -12.34
N ILE A 257 -26.70 13.02 -11.60
CA ILE A 257 -25.96 14.23 -11.95
C ILE A 257 -25.22 14.76 -10.72
N SER A 258 -24.12 15.48 -10.94
CA SER A 258 -23.39 16.21 -9.92
C SER A 258 -22.84 17.52 -10.51
N SER A 259 -22.35 18.42 -9.66
CA SER A 259 -21.76 19.68 -10.11
C SER A 259 -20.63 20.11 -9.18
N LEU A 260 -19.63 20.77 -9.75
CA LEU A 260 -18.64 21.55 -8.98
C LEU A 260 -19.25 22.92 -8.69
N ASP A 261 -19.81 23.10 -7.50
CA ASP A 261 -20.51 24.31 -7.10
C ASP A 261 -19.65 25.25 -6.25
N GLY A 262 -18.37 24.90 -6.07
CA GLY A 262 -17.40 25.69 -5.33
C GLY A 262 -17.59 25.61 -3.81
N ARG A 263 -18.10 24.48 -3.32
CA ARG A 263 -18.25 24.22 -1.87
C ARG A 263 -16.92 24.19 -1.14
N ILE A 264 -15.81 23.87 -1.84
CA ILE A 264 -14.44 24.03 -1.34
C ILE A 264 -13.61 24.83 -2.36
N LYS A 265 -13.09 25.98 -1.95
CA LYS A 265 -12.28 26.88 -2.78
C LYS A 265 -10.86 26.98 -2.23
N VAL A 266 -9.86 26.83 -3.12
CA VAL A 266 -8.44 27.00 -2.80
C VAL A 266 -7.90 28.30 -3.35
N VAL A 267 -7.08 29.02 -2.56
CA VAL A 267 -6.45 30.29 -2.95
C VAL A 267 -4.93 30.26 -2.75
N GLY A 268 -4.13 30.73 -3.74
CA GLY A 268 -2.63 30.82 -3.77
C GLY A 268 -1.92 29.74 -4.63
N GLY A 269 -0.68 29.88 -5.09
CA GLY A 269 0.02 28.87 -5.88
C GLY A 269 1.47 29.03 -6.38
N ASN A 270 2.23 27.94 -6.52
CA ASN A 270 3.24 27.32 -7.46
C ASN A 270 4.75 27.73 -7.46
N PRO A 271 5.87 27.02 -7.97
CA PRO A 271 6.14 25.87 -8.89
C PRO A 271 7.47 24.98 -8.76
N SER A 272 7.77 23.98 -9.57
CA SER A 272 8.71 22.97 -10.20
C SER A 272 10.27 23.15 -10.32
N LEU A 273 11.21 22.27 -10.74
CA LEU A 273 11.59 20.96 -11.29
C LEU A 273 13.08 20.81 -11.79
N ASP A 274 13.61 19.59 -12.00
CA ASP A 274 14.51 18.97 -13.01
C ASP A 274 16.03 18.69 -12.82
N ASP A 275 16.40 17.41 -13.15
CA ASP A 275 17.43 16.72 -13.97
C ASP A 275 18.83 16.26 -13.45
N PHE A 276 19.24 14.97 -13.77
CA PHE A 276 20.40 14.52 -14.56
C PHE A 276 20.92 13.06 -14.39
N GLU A 277 21.48 12.47 -15.49
CA GLU A 277 22.03 11.10 -15.68
C GLU A 277 23.57 10.99 -15.76
N LYS A 278 24.23 9.81 -15.56
CA LYS A 278 25.08 9.01 -16.48
C LYS A 278 26.06 7.96 -15.87
N LYS A 279 26.21 6.89 -16.55
CA LYS A 279 26.74 5.54 -16.74
C LYS A 279 28.24 5.19 -16.49
N ARG A 280 28.55 3.95 -16.03
CA ARG A 280 29.21 2.73 -16.62
C ARG A 280 30.23 2.07 -15.65
N LYS A 281 30.54 0.78 -15.65
CA LYS A 281 30.50 -0.57 -16.21
C LYS A 281 31.41 -1.45 -15.32
N GLN A 282 31.30 -2.64 -15.03
CA GLN A 282 30.69 -3.93 -15.20
C GLN A 282 31.06 -4.83 -13.99
N ASP A 283 30.14 -5.57 -13.38
CA ASP A 283 30.50 -6.73 -12.58
C ASP A 283 29.29 -7.71 -12.48
N VAL A 284 28.43 -7.66 -11.55
CA VAL A 284 27.17 -8.43 -11.54
C VAL A 284 26.01 -7.46 -11.65
N GLU A 285 25.13 -7.69 -12.61
CA GLU A 285 23.91 -6.93 -12.78
C GLU A 285 22.73 -7.71 -12.18
N LEU A 286 22.12 -7.16 -11.13
CA LEU A 286 20.91 -7.68 -10.53
C LEU A 286 19.71 -6.85 -10.95
N LEU A 287 18.71 -7.48 -11.57
CA LEU A 287 17.43 -6.86 -11.86
C LEU A 287 16.48 -7.07 -10.67
N VAL A 288 16.11 -5.99 -10.00
CA VAL A 288 15.05 -5.97 -9.00
C VAL A 288 13.80 -5.38 -9.63
N VAL A 289 12.69 -6.08 -9.51
CA VAL A 289 11.36 -5.67 -9.98
C VAL A 289 10.49 -5.48 -8.76
N HIS A 290 9.77 -4.37 -8.66
CA HIS A 290 8.90 -4.14 -7.52
C HIS A 290 7.54 -3.58 -7.90
N THR A 291 6.55 -3.89 -7.06
CA THR A 291 5.18 -3.38 -7.10
C THR A 291 4.80 -2.82 -5.73
N ASN A 292 3.82 -1.94 -5.70
CA ASN A 292 3.25 -1.37 -4.48
C ASN A 292 1.81 -0.94 -4.73
N ASP A 293 0.99 -0.90 -3.67
CA ASP A 293 -0.37 -0.32 -3.70
C ASP A 293 -1.20 -0.83 -4.89
N THR A 294 -1.13 -2.13 -5.14
CA THR A 294 -1.81 -2.72 -6.30
C THR A 294 -3.32 -2.82 -6.11
N HIS A 295 -3.79 -2.71 -4.85
CA HIS A 295 -5.18 -2.53 -4.45
C HIS A 295 -6.14 -3.43 -5.20
N SER A 296 -5.84 -4.75 -5.23
CA SER A 296 -6.72 -5.72 -5.88
C SER A 296 -7.16 -5.32 -7.30
N CYS A 297 -6.36 -4.55 -8.03
CA CYS A 297 -6.65 -4.16 -9.41
C CYS A 297 -6.51 -5.38 -10.33
N ILE A 298 -7.40 -6.37 -10.14
CA ILE A 298 -7.38 -7.65 -10.87
C ILE A 298 -7.63 -7.41 -12.35
N LEU A 299 -8.67 -6.62 -12.68
CA LEU A 299 -8.96 -6.18 -14.03
C LEU A 299 -8.25 -4.85 -14.32
N PRO A 300 -7.97 -4.54 -15.59
CA PRO A 300 -7.49 -3.21 -15.96
C PRO A 300 -8.46 -2.11 -15.53
N LEU A 301 -7.93 -0.92 -15.29
CA LEU A 301 -8.74 0.27 -15.02
C LEU A 301 -9.67 0.58 -16.19
N ASP A 302 -10.80 1.23 -15.91
CA ASP A 302 -11.83 1.53 -16.92
C ASP A 302 -11.22 2.23 -18.15
N PRO A 303 -11.38 1.67 -19.36
CA PRO A 303 -10.90 2.28 -20.59
C PRO A 303 -11.57 3.62 -20.90
N ASN A 304 -12.77 3.86 -20.32
CA ASN A 304 -13.51 5.10 -20.49
C ASN A 304 -13.19 6.16 -19.42
N SER A 305 -12.26 5.88 -18.49
CA SER A 305 -11.85 6.87 -17.49
C SER A 305 -11.52 8.22 -18.12
N VAL A 306 -11.97 9.31 -17.48
CA VAL A 306 -11.65 10.69 -17.91
C VAL A 306 -10.17 10.93 -17.89
N ASN A 307 -9.51 10.43 -16.84
CA ASN A 307 -8.08 10.52 -16.74
C ASN A 307 -7.41 9.56 -17.73
N LYS A 308 -7.16 10.09 -18.95
CA LYS A 308 -6.54 9.31 -20.02
C LYS A 308 -5.14 8.79 -19.67
N SER A 309 -4.50 9.34 -18.65
CA SER A 309 -3.20 8.87 -18.18
C SER A 309 -3.28 7.52 -17.45
N ILE A 310 -4.47 7.12 -16.96
CA ILE A 310 -4.69 5.85 -16.25
C ILE A 310 -5.62 4.89 -16.97
N ALA A 311 -6.41 5.38 -17.93
CA ALA A 311 -7.41 4.61 -18.67
C ALA A 311 -6.79 3.34 -19.30
N ASP A 312 -7.47 2.19 -19.12
CA ASP A 312 -7.08 0.89 -19.68
C ASP A 312 -5.67 0.41 -19.25
N LYS A 313 -5.16 0.88 -18.10
CA LYS A 313 -3.88 0.47 -17.53
C LYS A 313 -4.05 -0.48 -16.35
N GLY A 314 -2.97 -1.14 -15.96
CA GLY A 314 -2.94 -2.07 -14.85
C GLY A 314 -3.58 -3.42 -15.17
N GLY A 315 -3.97 -4.12 -14.12
CA GLY A 315 -4.53 -5.46 -14.18
C GLY A 315 -3.49 -6.56 -13.90
N TYR A 316 -3.88 -7.51 -13.04
CA TYR A 316 -2.97 -8.60 -12.63
C TYR A 316 -2.59 -9.53 -13.79
N ILE A 317 -3.50 -9.81 -14.73
CA ILE A 317 -3.19 -10.67 -15.89
C ILE A 317 -2.12 -10.03 -16.76
N ARG A 318 -2.27 -8.75 -17.09
CA ARG A 318 -1.26 -7.98 -17.85
C ARG A 318 0.07 -7.92 -17.12
N ARG A 319 0.03 -7.70 -15.79
CA ARG A 319 1.24 -7.70 -14.96
C ARG A 319 1.91 -9.07 -14.96
N SER A 320 1.14 -10.17 -14.87
CA SER A 320 1.67 -11.52 -14.95
C SER A 320 2.34 -11.80 -16.30
N THR A 321 1.72 -11.37 -17.40
CA THR A 321 2.32 -11.45 -18.75
C THR A 321 3.65 -10.72 -18.80
N LEU A 322 3.70 -9.47 -18.32
CA LEU A 322 4.91 -8.64 -18.28
C LEU A 322 6.04 -9.31 -17.45
N ILE A 323 5.72 -9.81 -16.27
CA ILE A 323 6.70 -10.47 -15.39
C ILE A 323 7.24 -11.74 -16.05
N ASN A 324 6.40 -12.52 -16.74
CA ASN A 324 6.85 -13.69 -17.47
C ASN A 324 7.79 -13.31 -18.63
N GLU A 325 7.46 -12.29 -19.43
CA GLU A 325 8.34 -11.76 -20.48
C GLU A 325 9.70 -11.30 -19.91
N MET A 326 9.68 -10.62 -18.75
CA MET A 326 10.92 -10.20 -18.08
C MET A 326 11.74 -11.41 -17.58
N ARG A 327 11.09 -12.48 -17.09
CA ARG A 327 11.76 -13.72 -16.64
C ARG A 327 12.33 -14.54 -17.80
N GLU A 328 11.79 -14.41 -19.01
CA GLU A 328 12.40 -15.01 -20.21
C GLU A 328 13.76 -14.36 -20.51
N VAL A 329 13.91 -13.06 -20.22
CA VAL A 329 15.17 -12.31 -20.42
C VAL A 329 16.12 -12.50 -19.24
N ASP A 330 15.61 -12.40 -18.00
CA ASP A 330 16.38 -12.57 -16.76
C ASP A 330 15.65 -13.50 -15.79
N PRO A 331 15.90 -14.83 -15.86
CA PRO A 331 15.26 -15.81 -14.97
C PRO A 331 15.54 -15.59 -13.47
N ASP A 332 16.64 -14.90 -13.15
CA ASP A 332 17.10 -14.63 -11.79
C ASP A 332 16.67 -13.26 -11.27
N LEU A 333 15.76 -12.56 -11.95
CA LEU A 333 15.21 -11.30 -11.43
C LEU A 333 14.60 -11.51 -10.04
N LEU A 334 14.72 -10.48 -9.19
CA LEU A 334 14.13 -10.43 -7.84
C LEU A 334 12.82 -9.65 -7.91
N LEU A 335 11.69 -10.28 -7.54
CA LEU A 335 10.36 -9.66 -7.60
C LEU A 335 9.81 -9.41 -6.20
N LEU A 336 9.58 -8.13 -5.86
CA LEU A 336 9.18 -7.67 -4.53
C LEU A 336 7.85 -6.95 -4.57
N ASP A 337 7.08 -7.03 -3.46
CA ASP A 337 5.88 -6.22 -3.26
C ASP A 337 6.00 -5.38 -1.99
N CYS A 338 5.62 -4.10 -2.09
CA CYS A 338 5.76 -3.13 -1.00
C CYS A 338 4.43 -2.90 -0.24
N GLY A 339 3.56 -3.89 -0.19
CA GLY A 339 2.31 -3.86 0.57
C GLY A 339 1.13 -3.23 -0.17
N ASP A 340 -0.04 -3.29 0.46
CA ASP A 340 -1.33 -2.89 -0.09
C ASP A 340 -1.65 -3.61 -1.42
N PHE A 341 -1.37 -4.92 -1.48
CA PHE A 341 -1.87 -5.74 -2.58
C PHE A 341 -3.37 -6.03 -2.44
N SER A 342 -3.88 -5.91 -1.23
CA SER A 342 -5.27 -6.08 -0.82
C SER A 342 -6.10 -4.84 -1.11
N GLN A 343 -7.44 -5.00 -1.09
CA GLN A 343 -8.45 -3.96 -1.10
C GLN A 343 -8.54 -3.18 -2.44
N GLY A 344 -9.75 -2.88 -2.90
CA GLY A 344 -10.02 -1.98 -4.04
C GLY A 344 -10.90 -2.58 -5.13
N SER A 345 -11.32 -3.83 -5.04
CA SER A 345 -12.17 -4.46 -6.07
C SER A 345 -13.23 -5.40 -5.50
N ALA A 346 -14.21 -5.75 -6.35
CA ALA A 346 -15.20 -6.77 -6.03
C ALA A 346 -14.57 -8.16 -5.76
N TYR A 347 -13.41 -8.45 -6.35
CA TYR A 347 -12.67 -9.69 -6.07
C TYR A 347 -12.23 -9.73 -4.62
N TYR A 348 -11.65 -8.64 -4.11
CA TYR A 348 -11.26 -8.56 -2.70
C TYR A 348 -12.46 -8.63 -1.76
N SER A 349 -13.55 -7.93 -2.08
CA SER A 349 -14.77 -7.95 -1.26
C SER A 349 -15.34 -9.35 -1.10
N LEU A 350 -15.25 -10.19 -2.16
CA LEU A 350 -15.75 -11.56 -2.15
C LEU A 350 -14.76 -12.59 -1.59
N TYR A 351 -13.49 -12.50 -2.03
CA TYR A 351 -12.50 -13.54 -1.79
C TYR A 351 -11.42 -13.13 -0.78
N LYS A 352 -11.47 -11.86 -0.30
CA LYS A 352 -10.70 -11.35 0.84
C LYS A 352 -9.19 -11.57 0.72
N GLY A 353 -8.62 -11.34 -0.49
CA GLY A 353 -7.19 -11.45 -0.77
C GLY A 353 -6.72 -12.79 -1.33
N GLU A 354 -7.62 -13.78 -1.46
CA GLU A 354 -7.25 -15.10 -1.98
C GLU A 354 -6.79 -15.06 -3.43
N VAL A 355 -7.52 -14.34 -4.28
CA VAL A 355 -7.21 -14.21 -5.72
C VAL A 355 -5.87 -13.53 -5.92
N GLU A 356 -5.62 -12.46 -5.17
CA GLU A 356 -4.39 -11.69 -5.20
C GLU A 356 -3.19 -12.58 -4.87
N VAL A 357 -3.25 -13.30 -3.75
CA VAL A 357 -2.15 -14.17 -3.31
C VAL A 357 -1.92 -15.33 -4.28
N GLN A 358 -2.97 -15.94 -4.86
CA GLN A 358 -2.79 -17.00 -5.86
C GLN A 358 -2.08 -16.49 -7.12
N LEU A 359 -2.46 -15.30 -7.62
CA LEU A 359 -1.81 -14.67 -8.77
C LEU A 359 -0.38 -14.22 -8.43
N MET A 360 -0.11 -13.72 -7.22
CA MET A 360 1.24 -13.40 -6.75
C MET A 360 2.12 -14.65 -6.65
N ASN A 361 1.58 -15.77 -6.16
CA ASN A 361 2.27 -17.06 -6.15
C ASN A 361 2.64 -17.52 -7.57
N HIS A 362 1.72 -17.37 -8.52
CA HIS A 362 1.95 -17.69 -9.93
C HIS A 362 3.06 -16.84 -10.54
N MET A 363 3.06 -15.51 -10.27
CA MET A 363 4.13 -14.59 -10.69
C MET A 363 5.47 -14.85 -9.98
N LYS A 364 5.49 -15.69 -8.95
CA LYS A 364 6.67 -16.06 -8.14
C LYS A 364 7.30 -14.83 -7.47
N TYR A 365 6.51 -14.11 -6.69
CA TYR A 365 7.06 -13.07 -5.82
C TYR A 365 8.09 -13.67 -4.87
N ASP A 366 9.15 -12.92 -4.59
CA ASP A 366 10.25 -13.35 -3.71
C ASP A 366 10.03 -12.88 -2.26
N ALA A 367 9.31 -11.77 -2.05
CA ALA A 367 8.86 -11.29 -0.76
C ALA A 367 7.78 -10.20 -0.91
N SER A 368 7.00 -9.98 0.15
CA SER A 368 6.09 -8.85 0.31
C SER A 368 6.22 -8.26 1.71
N THR A 369 5.91 -6.97 1.89
CA THR A 369 5.69 -6.39 3.21
C THR A 369 4.19 -6.24 3.50
N ILE A 370 3.84 -5.73 4.68
CA ILE A 370 2.45 -5.52 5.09
C ILE A 370 2.11 -4.05 4.90
N GLY A 371 1.05 -3.74 4.15
CA GLY A 371 0.44 -2.43 4.14
C GLY A 371 -0.70 -2.32 5.16
N ASN A 372 -1.37 -1.17 5.20
CA ASN A 372 -2.50 -0.98 6.10
C ASN A 372 -3.76 -1.73 5.62
N HIS A 373 -3.93 -1.94 4.32
CA HIS A 373 -5.12 -2.62 3.77
C HIS A 373 -5.09 -4.14 3.87
N GLU A 374 -3.97 -4.76 4.20
CA GLU A 374 -3.95 -6.17 4.58
C GLU A 374 -4.78 -6.43 5.84
N PHE A 375 -4.98 -5.40 6.68
CA PHE A 375 -5.78 -5.47 7.92
C PHE A 375 -7.29 -5.31 7.72
N ASP A 376 -7.80 -4.97 6.55
CA ASP A 376 -9.21 -4.59 6.33
C ASP A 376 -10.22 -5.65 6.79
N TYR A 377 -9.87 -6.93 6.71
CA TYR A 377 -10.68 -8.04 7.24
C TYR A 377 -10.11 -8.68 8.52
N GLY A 378 -9.20 -7.98 9.21
CA GLY A 378 -8.63 -8.38 10.49
C GLY A 378 -7.61 -9.51 10.42
N ILE A 379 -7.05 -9.84 11.60
CA ILE A 379 -5.92 -10.76 11.76
C ILE A 379 -6.23 -12.17 11.25
N ASP A 380 -7.43 -12.69 11.50
CA ASP A 380 -7.79 -14.07 11.08
C ASP A 380 -7.75 -14.22 9.55
N ASN A 381 -8.19 -13.20 8.82
CA ASN A 381 -8.10 -13.20 7.37
C ASN A 381 -6.64 -13.07 6.91
N MET A 382 -5.84 -12.20 7.52
CA MET A 382 -4.40 -12.11 7.22
C MET A 382 -3.71 -13.46 7.40
N VAL A 383 -3.96 -14.15 8.53
CA VAL A 383 -3.44 -15.49 8.79
C VAL A 383 -3.82 -16.48 7.68
N ARG A 384 -5.08 -16.42 7.23
CA ARG A 384 -5.58 -17.27 6.15
C ARG A 384 -4.82 -17.02 4.85
N ILE A 385 -4.75 -15.76 4.39
CA ILE A 385 -4.13 -15.42 3.09
C ILE A 385 -2.60 -15.52 3.13
N PHE A 386 -1.95 -15.15 4.24
CA PHE A 386 -0.50 -15.24 4.35
C PHE A 386 0.01 -16.69 4.40
N LYS A 387 -0.79 -17.63 4.95
CA LYS A 387 -0.50 -19.07 4.86
C LYS A 387 -0.60 -19.63 3.45
N MET A 388 -1.31 -18.98 2.55
CA MET A 388 -1.39 -19.37 1.14
C MET A 388 -0.21 -18.85 0.32
N ALA A 389 0.51 -17.82 0.81
CA ALA A 389 1.65 -17.23 0.12
C ALA A 389 2.83 -18.20 0.07
N ASN A 390 3.42 -18.38 -1.14
CA ASN A 390 4.63 -19.17 -1.37
C ASN A 390 5.91 -18.34 -1.20
N PHE A 391 5.78 -17.12 -0.70
CA PHE A 391 6.86 -16.16 -0.45
C PHE A 391 6.73 -15.59 0.97
N PRO A 392 7.83 -15.17 1.60
CA PRO A 392 7.79 -14.60 2.94
C PRO A 392 7.08 -13.24 2.96
N ILE A 393 6.28 -13.02 3.99
CA ILE A 393 5.74 -11.71 4.37
C ILE A 393 6.68 -11.13 5.41
N LEU A 394 7.20 -9.92 5.16
CA LEU A 394 8.25 -9.30 5.97
C LEU A 394 7.71 -8.05 6.69
N CYS A 395 7.93 -7.97 8.01
CA CYS A 395 7.72 -6.76 8.78
C CYS A 395 8.58 -6.83 10.06
N CYS A 396 9.46 -5.87 10.26
CA CYS A 396 10.34 -5.86 11.43
C CYS A 396 9.91 -4.89 12.53
N ASN A 397 8.95 -4.00 12.26
CA ASN A 397 8.55 -2.95 13.18
C ASN A 397 7.12 -3.13 13.76
N TYR A 398 6.57 -4.34 13.69
CA TYR A 398 5.41 -4.73 14.48
C TYR A 398 5.78 -5.81 15.50
N ASP A 399 5.35 -5.60 16.73
CA ASP A 399 5.28 -6.68 17.72
C ASP A 399 3.89 -7.32 17.61
N PHE A 400 3.86 -8.54 17.12
CA PHE A 400 2.63 -9.31 16.90
C PHE A 400 2.04 -9.93 18.17
N GLY A 401 2.68 -9.71 19.33
CA GLY A 401 2.22 -10.19 20.63
C GLY A 401 1.91 -11.69 20.62
N GLU A 402 0.67 -12.04 21.01
CA GLU A 402 0.18 -13.43 21.01
C GLU A 402 -0.70 -13.76 19.79
N THR A 403 -0.72 -12.88 18.77
CA THR A 403 -1.49 -13.15 17.54
C THR A 403 -0.83 -14.27 16.72
N ALA A 404 -1.62 -14.98 15.93
CA ALA A 404 -1.11 -16.05 15.07
C ALA A 404 -0.19 -15.55 13.93
N LEU A 405 -0.08 -14.24 13.71
CA LEU A 405 0.85 -13.65 12.74
C LEU A 405 2.31 -13.75 13.18
N LYS A 406 2.59 -13.85 14.48
CA LYS A 406 3.93 -14.00 15.08
C LYS A 406 4.77 -15.10 14.44
N ASP A 407 4.15 -16.23 14.09
CA ASP A 407 4.85 -17.37 13.50
C ASP A 407 4.93 -17.31 11.96
N ILE A 408 4.11 -16.45 11.33
CA ILE A 408 3.96 -16.34 9.88
C ILE A 408 4.83 -15.22 9.32
N VAL A 409 4.72 -14.01 9.89
CA VAL A 409 5.47 -12.84 9.46
C VAL A 409 6.92 -12.93 9.96
N LYS A 410 7.86 -12.58 9.11
CA LYS A 410 9.29 -12.62 9.42
C LYS A 410 9.87 -11.20 9.43
N PRO A 411 10.85 -10.89 10.30
CA PRO A 411 11.47 -9.56 10.29
C PRO A 411 12.35 -9.33 9.06
N TYR A 412 12.92 -10.40 8.49
CA TYR A 412 13.78 -10.36 7.31
C TYR A 412 13.79 -11.71 6.59
N ALA A 413 14.32 -11.70 5.35
CA ALA A 413 14.68 -12.89 4.61
C ALA A 413 16.06 -12.73 3.95
N ILE A 414 16.71 -13.85 3.61
CA ILE A 414 17.96 -13.86 2.86
C ILE A 414 17.74 -14.66 1.58
N ILE A 415 18.06 -14.06 0.45
CA ILE A 415 17.89 -14.64 -0.88
C ILE A 415 19.22 -14.62 -1.62
N ASN A 416 19.51 -15.68 -2.36
CA ASN A 416 20.69 -15.73 -3.23
C ASN A 416 20.24 -15.58 -4.69
N ARG A 417 20.85 -14.63 -5.41
CA ARG A 417 20.64 -14.38 -6.84
C ARG A 417 21.96 -14.05 -7.51
N LYS A 418 22.27 -14.71 -8.63
CA LYS A 418 23.49 -14.44 -9.42
C LYS A 418 24.79 -14.46 -8.60
N GLY A 419 24.84 -15.28 -7.55
CA GLY A 419 25.99 -15.36 -6.62
C GLY A 419 26.02 -14.29 -5.53
N LEU A 420 25.08 -13.34 -5.54
CA LEU A 420 24.93 -12.33 -4.48
C LEU A 420 24.09 -12.88 -3.33
N LYS A 421 24.50 -12.58 -2.10
CA LYS A 421 23.71 -12.80 -0.89
C LYS A 421 22.94 -11.51 -0.56
N ILE A 422 21.63 -11.53 -0.72
CA ILE A 422 20.75 -10.38 -0.60
C ILE A 422 19.91 -10.49 0.68
N GLY A 423 20.03 -9.51 1.57
CA GLY A 423 19.16 -9.36 2.74
C GLY A 423 17.94 -8.52 2.38
N LEU A 424 16.75 -9.00 2.72
CA LEU A 424 15.49 -8.29 2.58
C LEU A 424 14.93 -8.02 3.97
N LEU A 425 14.41 -6.83 4.22
CA LEU A 425 13.63 -6.49 5.41
C LEU A 425 12.38 -5.69 5.03
N GLY A 426 11.31 -5.79 5.84
CA GLY A 426 10.06 -5.08 5.63
C GLY A 426 9.78 -4.08 6.75
N VAL A 427 9.20 -2.93 6.42
CA VAL A 427 8.68 -1.95 7.38
C VAL A 427 7.28 -1.49 6.97
N SER A 428 6.43 -1.26 7.97
CA SER A 428 5.00 -0.97 7.81
C SER A 428 4.60 0.28 8.60
N PRO A 429 3.50 0.98 8.22
CA PRO A 429 3.10 2.23 8.86
C PRO A 429 2.52 2.02 10.26
N GLU A 430 2.40 3.08 11.04
CA GLU A 430 1.59 3.09 12.25
C GLU A 430 0.11 2.91 11.88
N LEU A 431 -0.58 1.99 12.56
CA LEU A 431 -1.95 1.61 12.20
C LEU A 431 -3.01 2.52 12.82
N GLU A 432 -2.66 3.24 13.88
CA GLU A 432 -3.59 4.18 14.52
C GLU A 432 -4.01 5.28 13.53
N GLY A 433 -5.31 5.46 13.37
CA GLY A 433 -5.87 6.40 12.40
C GLY A 433 -5.89 5.95 10.94
N LEU A 434 -5.36 4.76 10.63
CA LEU A 434 -5.39 4.15 9.29
C LEU A 434 -6.28 2.92 9.22
N VAL A 435 -6.39 2.18 10.33
CA VAL A 435 -7.08 0.88 10.42
C VAL A 435 -7.96 0.85 11.65
N PHE A 436 -9.09 0.18 11.60
CA PHE A 436 -9.94 -0.06 12.78
C PHE A 436 -9.14 -0.83 13.85
N GLU A 437 -9.17 -0.36 15.11
CA GLU A 437 -8.41 -0.93 16.23
C GLU A 437 -8.69 -2.44 16.40
N GLU A 438 -9.93 -2.87 16.25
CA GLU A 438 -10.30 -4.29 16.35
C GLU A 438 -9.61 -5.17 15.30
N ASN A 439 -9.24 -4.62 14.14
CA ASN A 439 -8.61 -5.35 13.05
C ASN A 439 -7.12 -5.62 13.27
N TYR A 440 -6.46 -4.88 14.20
CA TYR A 440 -5.05 -5.09 14.55
C TYR A 440 -4.82 -5.30 16.05
N LYS A 441 -5.88 -5.60 16.79
CA LYS A 441 -5.83 -5.81 18.24
C LYS A 441 -4.77 -6.83 18.65
N GLY A 442 -3.90 -6.42 19.57
CA GLY A 442 -2.79 -7.24 20.06
C GLY A 442 -1.51 -7.09 19.25
N ILE A 443 -1.46 -6.17 18.30
CA ILE A 443 -0.25 -5.77 17.57
C ILE A 443 0.19 -4.39 18.07
N SER A 444 1.49 -4.23 18.32
CA SER A 444 2.08 -2.95 18.74
C SER A 444 3.03 -2.44 17.67
N TYR A 445 2.96 -1.13 17.41
CA TYR A 445 3.89 -0.44 16.52
C TYR A 445 5.20 -0.14 17.24
N LEU A 446 6.32 -0.38 16.57
CA LEU A 446 7.68 -0.08 17.04
C LEU A 446 8.33 0.92 16.06
N ASP A 447 9.29 1.72 16.54
CA ASP A 447 10.00 2.65 15.65
C ASP A 447 10.70 1.88 14.51
N PRO A 448 10.31 2.11 13.25
CA PRO A 448 10.84 1.36 12.11
C PRO A 448 12.34 1.58 11.91
N ARG A 449 12.87 2.74 12.31
CA ARG A 449 14.32 3.07 12.20
C ARG A 449 15.14 2.22 13.15
N GLU A 450 14.70 2.08 14.41
CA GLU A 450 15.39 1.26 15.39
C GLU A 450 15.36 -0.22 15.02
N CYS A 451 14.22 -0.71 14.59
CA CYS A 451 14.04 -2.10 14.19
C CYS A 451 14.86 -2.43 12.94
N ALA A 452 14.77 -1.60 11.91
CA ALA A 452 15.50 -1.79 10.66
C ALA A 452 17.02 -1.70 10.86
N ASN A 453 17.52 -0.78 11.70
CA ASN A 453 18.95 -0.67 12.00
C ASN A 453 19.51 -1.96 12.61
N LYS A 454 18.80 -2.57 13.57
CA LYS A 454 19.20 -3.84 14.20
C LYS A 454 19.29 -4.98 13.17
N ILE A 455 18.28 -5.06 12.29
CA ILE A 455 18.23 -6.10 11.25
C ILE A 455 19.28 -5.85 10.16
N ALA A 456 19.42 -4.61 9.67
CA ALA A 456 20.39 -4.28 8.63
C ALA A 456 21.84 -4.48 9.12
N GLU A 457 22.12 -4.15 10.38
CA GLU A 457 23.42 -4.42 11.00
C GLU A 457 23.71 -5.93 11.06
N TYR A 458 22.75 -6.74 11.48
CA TYR A 458 22.85 -8.19 11.49
C TYR A 458 23.09 -8.75 10.08
N LEU A 459 22.29 -8.32 9.09
CA LEU A 459 22.41 -8.75 7.69
C LEU A 459 23.78 -8.43 7.09
N LYS A 460 24.33 -7.23 7.37
CA LYS A 460 25.64 -6.81 6.84
C LYS A 460 26.81 -7.44 7.62
N ASN A 461 26.74 -7.48 8.95
CA ASN A 461 27.89 -7.81 9.79
C ASN A 461 27.96 -9.29 10.17
N GLU A 462 26.83 -9.97 10.40
CA GLU A 462 26.81 -11.39 10.75
C GLU A 462 26.55 -12.27 9.52
N GLU A 463 25.50 -11.95 8.77
CA GLU A 463 25.12 -12.72 7.58
C GLU A 463 26.00 -12.40 6.36
N LYS A 464 26.76 -11.28 6.39
CA LYS A 464 27.63 -10.85 5.27
C LYS A 464 26.89 -10.68 3.95
N CYS A 465 25.68 -10.13 4.01
CA CYS A 465 24.93 -9.83 2.80
C CYS A 465 25.62 -8.76 1.95
N ASP A 466 25.77 -9.05 0.65
CA ASP A 466 26.35 -8.11 -0.32
C ASP A 466 25.45 -6.88 -0.50
N LEU A 467 24.14 -7.08 -0.51
CA LEU A 467 23.10 -6.08 -0.70
C LEU A 467 22.02 -6.21 0.37
N VAL A 468 21.52 -5.09 0.88
CA VAL A 468 20.35 -5.04 1.77
C VAL A 468 19.28 -4.13 1.16
N ILE A 469 18.11 -4.70 0.90
CA ILE A 469 16.94 -4.01 0.35
C ILE A 469 15.85 -3.94 1.42
N CYS A 470 15.30 -2.75 1.64
CA CYS A 470 14.10 -2.56 2.45
C CYS A 470 12.87 -2.44 1.54
N ILE A 471 11.86 -3.27 1.78
CA ILE A 471 10.52 -3.09 1.23
C ILE A 471 9.68 -2.33 2.25
N SER A 472 9.26 -1.11 1.89
CA SER A 472 8.64 -0.15 2.80
C SER A 472 7.19 0.12 2.43
N HIS A 473 6.33 0.20 3.45
CA HIS A 473 4.98 0.74 3.31
C HIS A 473 4.77 2.00 4.16
N LEU A 474 5.84 2.76 4.44
CA LEU A 474 5.75 3.99 5.27
C LEU A 474 5.22 5.19 4.49
N GLY A 475 5.46 5.25 3.19
CA GLY A 475 5.04 6.33 2.32
C GLY A 475 6.08 7.44 2.15
N TRP A 476 5.95 8.17 1.05
CA TRP A 476 6.77 9.33 0.75
C TRP A 476 6.03 10.62 1.11
N ARG A 477 6.66 11.49 1.92
CA ARG A 477 6.09 12.79 2.28
C ARG A 477 6.02 13.71 1.05
N LYS A 478 4.82 14.08 0.65
CA LYS A 478 4.61 15.11 -0.39
C LYS A 478 4.88 16.47 0.21
N THR A 479 5.91 17.18 -0.26
CA THR A 479 6.27 18.52 0.21
C THR A 479 5.15 19.55 -0.02
N GLU A 480 4.28 19.30 -0.98
CA GLU A 480 3.11 20.14 -1.31
C GLU A 480 1.96 20.03 -0.28
N LEU A 481 1.96 19.01 0.58
CA LEU A 481 0.92 18.79 1.59
C LEU A 481 1.31 19.27 2.99
N GLY A 482 2.34 20.14 3.10
CA GLY A 482 2.66 20.90 4.32
C GLY A 482 3.25 20.10 5.47
N GLY A 483 4.20 20.70 6.15
CA GLY A 483 4.72 20.52 7.48
C GLY A 483 4.90 19.12 8.11
N PRO A 484 5.65 19.01 9.20
CA PRO A 484 5.79 17.75 9.92
C PRO A 484 4.40 17.25 10.33
N SER A 485 4.14 15.96 10.08
CA SER A 485 2.94 15.28 10.58
C SER A 485 2.79 15.56 12.07
N ALA A 486 1.65 16.11 12.47
CA ALA A 486 1.33 16.36 13.88
C ALA A 486 1.26 15.06 14.71
N SER A 487 1.29 13.90 14.06
CA SER A 487 1.15 12.57 14.68
C SER A 487 2.46 11.81 14.93
N GLY A 488 3.63 12.37 14.55
CA GLY A 488 4.91 11.64 14.69
C GLY A 488 5.13 10.52 13.66
N GLN A 489 4.29 10.42 12.63
CA GLN A 489 4.43 9.43 11.56
C GLN A 489 5.82 9.49 10.91
N VAL A 490 6.47 8.33 10.79
CA VAL A 490 7.76 8.16 10.10
C VAL A 490 7.50 7.91 8.62
N TRP A 491 8.02 8.79 7.76
CA TRP A 491 7.98 8.66 6.31
C TRP A 491 9.28 8.04 5.78
N ASP A 492 9.31 7.58 4.53
CA ASP A 492 10.50 7.00 3.92
C ASP A 492 11.73 7.92 3.99
N GLN A 493 11.54 9.25 3.87
CA GLN A 493 12.63 10.22 4.02
C GLN A 493 13.20 10.21 5.44
N ASP A 494 12.33 10.20 6.47
CA ASP A 494 12.76 10.19 7.88
C ASP A 494 13.37 8.84 8.25
N PHE A 495 12.82 7.76 7.68
CA PHE A 495 13.31 6.40 7.83
C PHE A 495 14.73 6.27 7.28
N ILE A 496 14.95 6.65 6.03
CA ILE A 496 16.26 6.57 5.38
C ILE A 496 17.28 7.44 6.14
N ALA A 497 16.91 8.70 6.47
CA ALA A 497 17.80 9.60 7.18
C ALA A 497 18.20 9.11 8.59
N GLY A 498 17.37 8.26 9.21
CA GLY A 498 17.60 7.65 10.53
C GLY A 498 18.20 6.24 10.49
N THR A 499 18.52 5.68 9.33
CA THR A 499 19.00 4.29 9.18
C THR A 499 20.41 4.21 8.60
N ARG A 500 21.01 3.02 8.66
CA ARG A 500 22.30 2.65 8.04
C ARG A 500 22.24 1.23 7.50
N ASN A 501 23.23 0.85 6.69
CA ASN A 501 23.40 -0.50 6.15
C ASN A 501 22.23 -0.97 5.24
N ILE A 502 21.35 -0.08 4.84
CA ILE A 502 20.32 -0.30 3.81
C ILE A 502 20.81 0.35 2.53
N ASP A 503 20.84 -0.40 1.45
CA ASP A 503 21.37 0.07 0.16
C ASP A 503 20.25 0.62 -0.74
N VAL A 504 19.03 0.07 -0.62
CA VAL A 504 17.86 0.40 -1.46
C VAL A 504 16.58 0.36 -0.63
N VAL A 505 15.66 1.27 -0.90
CA VAL A 505 14.29 1.26 -0.39
C VAL A 505 13.32 1.21 -1.57
N CYS A 506 12.43 0.21 -1.58
CA CYS A 506 11.26 0.15 -2.44
C CYS A 506 10.04 0.54 -1.60
N GLY A 507 9.35 1.62 -1.98
CA GLY A 507 8.30 2.25 -1.15
C GLY A 507 6.88 1.99 -1.64
N GLY A 508 5.89 2.28 -0.77
CA GLY A 508 4.45 2.21 -1.03
C GLY A 508 3.65 3.25 -0.24
N HIS A 509 2.37 2.98 0.05
CA HIS A 509 1.46 3.70 0.94
C HIS A 509 0.96 5.06 0.44
N SER A 510 1.83 5.99 0.13
CA SER A 510 1.46 7.36 -0.27
C SER A 510 0.97 7.48 -1.70
N HIS A 511 0.95 6.36 -2.46
CA HIS A 511 0.62 6.31 -3.89
C HIS A 511 1.46 7.29 -4.72
N THR A 512 2.67 7.62 -4.24
CA THR A 512 3.54 8.56 -4.94
C THR A 512 4.08 7.92 -6.21
N TYR A 513 4.00 8.67 -7.27
CA TYR A 513 4.47 8.24 -8.57
C TYR A 513 5.78 8.96 -8.88
N PHE A 514 6.89 8.24 -8.74
CA PHE A 514 8.19 8.78 -9.07
C PHE A 514 8.46 8.71 -10.57
N THR A 515 8.73 9.85 -11.17
CA THR A 515 9.24 9.93 -12.54
C THR A 515 10.73 9.60 -12.60
N HIS A 516 11.44 9.88 -11.51
CA HIS A 516 12.85 9.56 -11.26
C HIS A 516 12.97 9.06 -9.82
N PRO A 517 13.96 8.22 -9.51
CA PRO A 517 14.19 7.79 -8.14
C PRO A 517 14.58 8.96 -7.25
N GLU A 518 14.17 8.92 -6.00
CA GLU A 518 14.56 9.88 -4.99
C GLU A 518 15.76 9.38 -4.20
N TYR A 519 16.59 10.31 -3.73
CA TYR A 519 17.79 10.00 -2.95
C TYR A 519 17.74 10.73 -1.61
N VAL A 520 17.93 10.00 -0.53
CA VAL A 520 18.07 10.57 0.82
C VAL A 520 19.38 10.09 1.42
N ASN A 521 20.13 11.00 2.04
CA ASN A 521 21.33 10.61 2.76
C ASN A 521 20.94 9.92 4.08
N ASN A 522 21.49 8.75 4.29
CA ASN A 522 21.35 8.00 5.53
C ASN A 522 22.16 8.65 6.69
N ILE A 523 22.12 8.06 7.89
CA ILE A 523 22.81 8.58 9.07
C ILE A 523 24.35 8.67 8.90
N ASP A 524 24.92 7.89 7.99
CA ASP A 524 26.34 7.89 7.65
C ASP A 524 26.68 8.84 6.48
N GLY A 525 25.71 9.64 6.02
CA GLY A 525 25.85 10.57 4.91
C GLY A 525 25.90 9.91 3.52
N LYS A 526 25.55 8.62 3.41
CA LYS A 526 25.52 7.89 2.14
C LYS A 526 24.16 8.05 1.48
N PRO A 527 24.07 8.34 0.17
CA PRO A 527 22.81 8.40 -0.53
C PRO A 527 22.19 7.00 -0.64
N VAL A 528 20.94 6.88 -0.23
CA VAL A 528 20.11 5.69 -0.40
C VAL A 528 18.99 6.03 -1.37
N ILE A 529 18.79 5.17 -2.35
CA ILE A 529 17.73 5.33 -3.35
C ILE A 529 16.38 4.87 -2.80
N CYS A 530 15.33 5.65 -3.07
CA CYS A 530 13.94 5.26 -2.85
C CYS A 530 13.17 5.30 -4.16
N ASN A 531 12.36 4.26 -4.43
CA ASN A 531 11.52 4.18 -5.63
C ASN A 531 10.10 3.75 -5.26
N GLN A 532 9.08 4.40 -5.87
CA GLN A 532 7.65 4.11 -5.65
C GLN A 532 6.85 4.31 -6.95
N MET A 533 5.89 3.41 -7.25
CA MET A 533 5.25 3.26 -8.57
C MET A 533 3.77 3.65 -8.62
N GLY A 534 3.34 4.59 -7.80
CA GLY A 534 1.94 5.02 -7.79
C GLY A 534 1.03 3.97 -7.16
N LYS A 535 -0.08 3.62 -7.82
CA LYS A 535 -1.07 2.65 -7.34
C LYS A 535 -1.77 1.88 -8.47
N ASN A 536 -2.64 0.92 -8.09
CA ASN A 536 -3.56 0.19 -8.99
C ASN A 536 -2.82 -0.60 -10.09
N ALA A 537 -1.62 -1.10 -9.80
CA ALA A 537 -0.83 -1.91 -10.74
C ALA A 537 -0.60 -1.27 -12.13
N GLN A 538 -0.67 0.07 -12.23
CA GLN A 538 -0.49 0.80 -13.51
C GLN A 538 0.94 0.70 -14.02
N TYR A 539 1.90 0.58 -13.11
CA TYR A 539 3.32 0.51 -13.39
C TYR A 539 4.00 -0.58 -12.58
N VAL A 540 5.07 -1.10 -13.14
CA VAL A 540 6.04 -1.97 -12.47
C VAL A 540 7.37 -1.21 -12.43
N GLY A 541 7.97 -1.09 -11.25
CA GLY A 541 9.27 -0.49 -11.06
C GLY A 541 10.39 -1.50 -11.29
N THR A 542 11.48 -1.05 -11.89
CA THR A 542 12.68 -1.85 -12.03
C THR A 542 13.91 -1.09 -11.53
N LEU A 543 14.80 -1.80 -10.84
CA LEU A 543 16.12 -1.31 -10.47
C LEU A 543 17.17 -2.28 -11.02
N THR A 544 18.02 -1.79 -11.88
CA THR A 544 19.20 -2.52 -12.32
C THR A 544 20.36 -2.12 -11.42
N ILE A 545 20.82 -3.04 -10.60
CA ILE A 545 21.87 -2.83 -9.58
C ILE A 545 23.17 -3.46 -10.07
N GLU A 546 24.16 -2.63 -10.34
CA GLU A 546 25.52 -3.09 -10.65
C GLU A 546 26.29 -3.33 -9.35
N MET A 547 26.76 -4.55 -9.15
CA MET A 547 27.52 -4.97 -7.98
C MET A 547 28.97 -5.27 -8.40
N LYS A 548 29.93 -4.54 -7.84
CA LYS A 548 31.37 -4.73 -8.10
C LYS A 548 31.97 -5.73 -7.14
N SER A 549 32.81 -6.62 -7.68
CA SER A 549 33.67 -7.49 -6.88
C SER A 549 34.68 -6.63 -6.09
N LYS A 550 34.78 -6.91 -4.80
CA LYS A 550 35.78 -6.28 -3.91
C LYS A 550 37.16 -6.86 -4.07
#